data_25cb22cc28407afb8120f35192610705
#
_entry.id   25cb22cc28407afb8120f35192610705
#
_cell.length_a   1.000
_cell.length_b   1.000
_cell.length_c   1.000
_cell.angle_alpha   90.00
_cell.angle_beta   90.00
_cell.angle_gamma   90.00
#
_symmetry.space_group_name_H-M   'P 1'
#
loop_
_entity.id
_entity.type
_entity.pdbx_description
1 polymer ?
#
loop_
_entity_poly.entity_id
_entity_poly.type
_entity_poly.pdbx_seq_one_letter_code
_entity_poly.pdbx_strand_id
1 'polypeptide(L)'
;GKRYTDINLYNLEMEKIFYKSWLMVFREDEIPNPGDYKIWNKLNKDILVIRQKDLSIKAFYNTCMHRGAPVVRDSKGNTNLLRCQYHSWTYDLSGDLVKVPDMRDFKDFDISCKKLKKVFCDTWGGWVYISLSDNDPGDLIDFLNPVAKELECFNSSDLITVYKKNVTVKANWKTCLDAFMEVYHAPTIHKDTVNILLDGNAMAAGLLKNGHSRMVTPKKMNLDGGFLGAEESDYVPYIKTCDKIHAQTNVAYGMFPNFITPTDTSGYPAILFWPKGLRETEFEWTQLAPKWPGDEKPDYWNEQETSFDSIMDEDFQNLEPMQRSHDAGV
;
A
#
# COMPACT_ATOMS: atom_id res chain seq x y z
N GLY A 1 12.52 -3.28 24.09
CA GLY A 1 11.23 -3.85 24.32
C GLY A 1 10.04 -2.92 24.26
N LYS A 2 9.94 -1.85 25.10
CA LYS A 2 8.68 -1.06 25.26
C LYS A 2 8.10 -0.49 23.95
N ARG A 3 8.92 -0.10 22.98
CA ARG A 3 8.42 0.43 21.69
C ARG A 3 7.53 -0.54 20.92
N TYR A 4 7.60 -1.85 21.19
CA TYR A 4 6.83 -2.90 20.52
C TYR A 4 5.68 -3.46 21.36
N THR A 5 5.63 -3.11 22.68
CA THR A 5 4.73 -3.75 23.65
C THR A 5 3.86 -2.77 24.43
N ASP A 6 4.13 -1.46 24.36
CA ASP A 6 3.38 -0.43 25.08
C ASP A 6 2.13 -0.01 24.27
N ILE A 7 0.96 -0.27 24.81
CA ILE A 7 -0.33 0.07 24.17
C ILE A 7 -0.53 1.60 24.05
N ASN A 8 0.01 2.39 25.00
CA ASN A 8 -0.13 3.85 24.93
C ASN A 8 0.70 4.40 23.78
N LEU A 9 1.91 3.87 23.57
CA LEU A 9 2.74 4.24 22.43
C LEU A 9 2.06 3.82 21.12
N TYR A 10 1.52 2.60 21.03
CA TYR A 10 0.78 2.15 19.86
C TYR A 10 -0.40 3.09 19.54
N ASN A 11 -1.19 3.47 20.52
CA ASN A 11 -2.31 4.39 20.32
C ASN A 11 -1.83 5.78 19.85
N LEU A 12 -0.71 6.25 20.39
CA LEU A 12 -0.07 7.49 19.96
C LEU A 12 0.43 7.41 18.52
N GLU A 13 1.00 6.27 18.09
CA GLU A 13 1.41 6.01 16.71
C GLU A 13 0.22 6.05 15.75
N MET A 14 -0.91 5.43 16.12
CA MET A 14 -2.13 5.52 15.32
C MET A 14 -2.58 6.98 15.16
N GLU A 15 -2.62 7.74 16.25
CA GLU A 15 -3.09 9.12 16.27
C GLU A 15 -2.13 10.09 15.54
N LYS A 16 -0.82 9.96 15.75
CA LYS A 16 0.17 10.93 15.28
C LYS A 16 0.84 10.55 13.97
N ILE A 17 0.82 9.26 13.59
CA ILE A 17 1.44 8.76 12.36
C ILE A 17 0.36 8.36 11.37
N PHE A 18 -0.33 7.24 11.60
CA PHE A 18 -1.24 6.68 10.59
C PHE A 18 -2.42 7.58 10.24
N TYR A 19 -2.99 8.31 11.23
CA TYR A 19 -4.12 9.23 10.97
C TYR A 19 -3.67 10.61 10.46
N LYS A 20 -2.37 10.84 10.28
CA LYS A 20 -1.83 12.13 9.81
C LYS A 20 -1.04 12.03 8.52
N SER A 21 -0.53 10.86 8.19
CA SER A 21 0.25 10.64 6.97
C SER A 21 -0.64 10.41 5.75
N TRP A 22 -0.05 10.56 4.58
CA TRP A 22 -0.58 9.97 3.36
C TRP A 22 -0.35 8.46 3.40
N LEU A 23 -1.40 7.69 3.11
CA LEU A 23 -1.41 6.23 3.12
C LEU A 23 -1.72 5.72 1.72
N MET A 24 -0.86 4.90 1.16
CA MET A 24 -1.13 4.15 -0.08
C MET A 24 -2.19 3.09 0.21
N VAL A 25 -3.25 3.01 -0.60
CA VAL A 25 -4.39 2.13 -0.27
C VAL A 25 -4.65 1.02 -1.29
N PHE A 26 -4.69 1.29 -2.58
CA PHE A 26 -4.82 0.31 -3.65
C PHE A 26 -4.55 0.94 -5.02
N ARG A 27 -4.53 0.11 -6.07
CA ARG A 27 -4.28 0.57 -7.45
C ARG A 27 -5.50 1.27 -8.06
N GLU A 28 -5.26 2.35 -8.80
CA GLU A 28 -6.31 3.09 -9.52
C GLU A 28 -7.09 2.23 -10.52
N ASP A 29 -6.43 1.23 -11.12
CA ASP A 29 -7.02 0.30 -12.08
C ASP A 29 -8.04 -0.67 -11.45
N GLU A 30 -8.18 -0.68 -10.12
CA GLU A 30 -9.23 -1.44 -9.44
C GLU A 30 -10.60 -0.74 -9.47
N ILE A 31 -10.62 0.56 -9.83
CA ILE A 31 -11.83 1.37 -10.01
C ILE A 31 -11.72 2.19 -11.32
N PRO A 32 -11.65 1.54 -12.50
CA PRO A 32 -11.30 2.21 -13.76
C PRO A 32 -12.39 3.11 -14.33
N ASN A 33 -13.68 2.82 -14.06
CA ASN A 33 -14.80 3.48 -14.72
C ASN A 33 -15.51 4.48 -13.79
N PRO A 34 -16.16 5.52 -14.32
CA PRO A 34 -17.02 6.38 -13.53
C PRO A 34 -18.05 5.59 -12.72
N GLY A 35 -18.17 5.90 -11.44
CA GLY A 35 -19.04 5.21 -10.51
C GLY A 35 -18.46 3.95 -9.88
N ASP A 36 -17.32 3.45 -10.37
CA ASP A 36 -16.61 2.35 -9.69
C ASP A 36 -16.17 2.82 -8.31
N TYR A 37 -16.39 1.97 -7.32
CA TYR A 37 -15.97 2.23 -5.95
C TYR A 37 -15.35 1.00 -5.30
N LYS A 38 -14.50 1.26 -4.30
CA LYS A 38 -13.94 0.27 -3.41
C LYS A 38 -13.93 0.78 -1.98
N ILE A 39 -14.22 -0.11 -1.02
CA ILE A 39 -14.09 0.17 0.40
C ILE A 39 -12.67 -0.22 0.83
N TRP A 40 -11.96 0.75 1.40
CA TRP A 40 -10.73 0.49 2.14
C TRP A 40 -11.07 0.37 3.63
N ASN A 41 -10.85 -0.83 4.16
CA ASN A 41 -11.20 -1.21 5.52
C ASN A 41 -9.93 -1.61 6.28
N LYS A 42 -9.22 -0.63 6.79
CA LYS A 42 -8.01 -0.79 7.63
C LYS A 42 -8.03 0.23 8.77
N LEU A 43 -7.20 0.02 9.79
CA LEU A 43 -7.02 0.95 10.91
C LEU A 43 -8.36 1.29 11.63
N ASN A 44 -9.30 0.34 11.66
CA ASN A 44 -10.66 0.52 12.18
C ASN A 44 -11.44 1.65 11.50
N LYS A 45 -11.23 1.87 10.21
CA LYS A 45 -11.93 2.86 9.38
C LYS A 45 -12.47 2.20 8.12
N ASP A 46 -13.70 2.58 7.75
CA ASP A 46 -14.31 2.23 6.48
C ASP A 46 -14.31 3.47 5.60
N ILE A 47 -13.46 3.48 4.57
CA ILE A 47 -13.35 4.58 3.63
C ILE A 47 -13.86 4.13 2.27
N LEU A 48 -14.87 4.81 1.78
CA LEU A 48 -15.39 4.69 0.43
C LEU A 48 -14.52 5.52 -0.52
N VAL A 49 -13.85 4.87 -1.44
CA VAL A 49 -13.09 5.52 -2.52
C VAL A 49 -13.82 5.29 -3.83
N ILE A 50 -14.10 6.34 -4.59
CA ILE A 50 -14.99 6.30 -5.75
C ILE A 50 -14.48 7.13 -6.92
N ARG A 51 -14.52 6.56 -8.14
CA ARG A 51 -14.21 7.25 -9.39
C ARG A 51 -15.35 8.18 -9.78
N GLN A 52 -15.03 9.45 -10.01
CA GLN A 52 -15.97 10.47 -10.42
C GLN A 52 -16.25 10.40 -11.93
N LYS A 53 -17.24 11.16 -12.40
CA LYS A 53 -17.58 11.26 -13.84
C LYS A 53 -16.48 11.88 -14.69
N ASP A 54 -15.67 12.75 -14.10
CA ASP A 54 -14.51 13.39 -14.72
C ASP A 54 -13.22 12.58 -14.59
N LEU A 55 -13.35 11.32 -14.15
CA LEU A 55 -12.26 10.37 -13.86
C LEU A 55 -11.39 10.73 -12.64
N SER A 56 -11.64 11.83 -11.94
CA SER A 56 -11.00 12.08 -10.65
C SER A 56 -11.44 11.05 -9.60
N ILE A 57 -10.69 10.90 -8.52
CA ILE A 57 -11.02 10.00 -7.41
C ILE A 57 -11.35 10.84 -6.18
N LYS A 58 -12.39 10.46 -5.46
CA LYS A 58 -12.73 11.04 -4.16
C LYS A 58 -12.86 9.96 -3.11
N ALA A 59 -12.59 10.34 -1.87
CA ALA A 59 -12.73 9.46 -0.72
C ALA A 59 -13.62 10.08 0.35
N PHE A 60 -14.41 9.23 1.02
CA PHE A 60 -15.33 9.61 2.09
C PHE A 60 -15.33 8.53 3.18
N TYR A 61 -15.63 8.92 4.42
CA TYR A 61 -16.06 7.93 5.39
C TYR A 61 -17.34 7.24 4.89
N ASN A 62 -17.36 5.92 4.87
CA ASN A 62 -18.52 5.13 4.47
C ASN A 62 -19.61 5.17 5.55
N THR A 63 -20.07 6.37 5.89
CA THR A 63 -20.94 6.64 7.04
C THR A 63 -22.06 7.60 6.65
N CYS A 64 -23.29 7.13 6.69
CA CYS A 64 -24.47 7.93 6.40
C CYS A 64 -24.69 9.00 7.48
N MET A 65 -24.92 10.25 7.06
CA MET A 65 -25.12 11.39 7.95
C MET A 65 -26.43 11.36 8.74
N HIS A 66 -27.28 10.37 8.49
CA HIS A 66 -28.52 10.20 9.27
C HIS A 66 -28.25 9.54 10.62
N ARG A 67 -27.80 8.27 10.63
CA ARG A 67 -27.56 7.48 11.84
C ARG A 67 -26.29 6.64 11.80
N GLY A 68 -25.31 7.02 10.99
CA GLY A 68 -24.00 6.36 10.97
C GLY A 68 -23.97 4.98 10.30
N ALA A 69 -25.04 4.54 9.65
CA ALA A 69 -25.01 3.27 8.91
C ALA A 69 -24.08 3.39 7.69
N PRO A 70 -23.43 2.29 7.26
CA PRO A 70 -22.67 2.29 6.01
C PRO A 70 -23.53 2.75 4.83
N VAL A 71 -22.98 3.62 3.99
CA VAL A 71 -23.66 4.10 2.79
C VAL A 71 -23.73 3.01 1.73
N VAL A 72 -22.61 2.29 1.53
CA VAL A 72 -22.53 1.07 0.72
C VAL A 72 -22.07 -0.10 1.59
N ARG A 73 -22.51 -1.31 1.26
CA ARG A 73 -22.21 -2.52 2.03
C ARG A 73 -21.23 -3.45 1.32
N ASP A 74 -21.29 -3.46 -0.01
CA ASP A 74 -20.38 -4.26 -0.82
C ASP A 74 -18.98 -3.65 -0.80
N SER A 75 -17.97 -4.50 -0.75
CA SER A 75 -16.57 -4.06 -0.70
C SER A 75 -16.12 -3.34 -1.98
N LYS A 76 -16.78 -3.60 -3.12
CA LYS A 76 -16.59 -2.95 -4.41
C LYS A 76 -17.86 -3.00 -5.25
N GLY A 77 -17.99 -2.09 -6.20
CA GLY A 77 -19.12 -2.08 -7.13
C GLY A 77 -19.08 -0.85 -8.04
N ASN A 78 -20.16 -0.69 -8.81
CA ASN A 78 -20.38 0.50 -9.64
C ASN A 78 -21.76 1.08 -9.35
N THR A 79 -21.85 2.39 -9.23
CA THR A 79 -23.11 3.09 -8.99
C THR A 79 -23.08 4.52 -9.52
N ASN A 80 -24.26 5.04 -9.86
CA ASN A 80 -24.43 6.45 -10.20
C ASN A 80 -24.87 7.32 -9.00
N LEU A 81 -25.33 6.68 -7.92
CA LEU A 81 -25.80 7.34 -6.69
C LEU A 81 -25.50 6.43 -5.50
N LEU A 82 -25.03 7.02 -4.42
CA LEU A 82 -24.73 6.36 -3.16
C LEU A 82 -26.00 6.36 -2.28
N ARG A 83 -26.69 5.22 -2.23
CA ARG A 83 -27.97 5.09 -1.48
C ARG A 83 -27.78 4.25 -0.23
N CYS A 84 -27.90 4.89 0.94
CA CYS A 84 -27.89 4.20 2.22
C CYS A 84 -29.03 3.18 2.31
N GLN A 85 -28.70 1.93 2.56
CA GLN A 85 -29.70 0.84 2.60
C GLN A 85 -30.54 0.83 3.86
N TYR A 86 -30.27 1.73 4.85
CA TYR A 86 -31.05 1.77 6.08
C TYR A 86 -32.35 2.60 5.92
N HIS A 87 -32.22 3.88 5.47
CA HIS A 87 -33.38 4.77 5.29
C HIS A 87 -33.39 5.46 3.93
N SER A 88 -32.65 4.95 2.96
CA SER A 88 -32.62 5.46 1.59
C SER A 88 -32.17 6.91 1.43
N TRP A 89 -31.45 7.49 2.39
CA TRP A 89 -30.75 8.74 2.16
C TRP A 89 -29.77 8.55 1.02
N THR A 90 -29.84 9.43 0.02
CA THR A 90 -29.12 9.26 -1.22
C THR A 90 -28.17 10.42 -1.45
N TYR A 91 -26.93 10.09 -1.75
CA TYR A 91 -25.87 11.04 -2.06
C TYR A 91 -25.45 10.88 -3.51
N ASP A 92 -24.97 11.96 -4.12
CA ASP A 92 -24.27 11.87 -5.40
C ASP A 92 -22.84 11.34 -5.22
N LEU A 93 -22.12 11.16 -6.34
CA LEU A 93 -20.75 10.69 -6.29
C LEU A 93 -19.76 11.69 -5.66
N SER A 94 -20.17 12.96 -5.51
CA SER A 94 -19.40 14.01 -4.83
C SER A 94 -19.63 14.01 -3.32
N GLY A 95 -20.51 13.14 -2.83
CA GLY A 95 -20.85 13.01 -1.42
C GLY A 95 -21.93 13.99 -0.95
N ASP A 96 -22.53 14.79 -1.83
CA ASP A 96 -23.60 15.70 -1.50
C ASP A 96 -24.92 14.96 -1.31
N LEU A 97 -25.68 15.26 -0.23
CA LEU A 97 -27.00 14.68 0.01
C LEU A 97 -28.01 15.24 -1.00
N VAL A 98 -28.53 14.38 -1.89
CA VAL A 98 -29.45 14.80 -2.97
C VAL A 98 -30.89 14.36 -2.76
N LYS A 99 -31.14 13.40 -1.87
CA LYS A 99 -32.49 12.91 -1.61
C LYS A 99 -32.65 12.38 -0.18
N VAL A 100 -33.71 12.79 0.48
CA VAL A 100 -34.19 12.26 1.75
C VAL A 100 -35.64 11.84 1.54
N PRO A 101 -36.03 10.57 1.84
CA PRO A 101 -37.43 10.16 1.82
C PRO A 101 -38.25 10.96 2.83
N ASP A 102 -39.50 11.20 2.50
CA ASP A 102 -40.48 11.87 3.38
C ASP A 102 -39.98 13.21 3.96
N MET A 103 -39.35 14.05 3.11
CA MET A 103 -38.78 15.35 3.49
C MET A 103 -39.73 16.25 4.28
N ARG A 104 -41.06 16.13 4.07
CA ARG A 104 -42.10 16.85 4.81
C ARG A 104 -42.02 16.66 6.32
N ASP A 105 -41.44 15.51 6.77
CA ASP A 105 -41.33 15.18 8.19
C ASP A 105 -40.03 15.79 8.83
N PHE A 106 -39.19 16.37 8.01
CA PHE A 106 -37.93 17.01 8.42
C PHE A 106 -38.07 18.54 8.32
N LYS A 107 -38.84 19.11 9.25
CA LYS A 107 -39.02 20.58 9.30
C LYS A 107 -37.67 21.28 9.55
N ASP A 108 -37.44 22.36 8.85
CA ASP A 108 -36.25 23.22 8.95
C ASP A 108 -34.91 22.47 8.64
N PHE A 109 -34.98 21.33 7.93
CA PHE A 109 -33.82 20.55 7.54
C PHE A 109 -33.32 20.94 6.14
N ASP A 110 -32.14 21.56 6.09
CA ASP A 110 -31.49 21.92 4.83
C ASP A 110 -30.55 20.74 4.37
N ILE A 111 -30.96 20.08 3.29
CA ILE A 111 -30.17 18.98 2.71
C ILE A 111 -28.86 19.45 2.09
N SER A 112 -28.79 20.72 1.63
CA SER A 112 -27.62 21.27 0.97
C SER A 112 -26.38 21.34 1.89
N CYS A 113 -26.63 21.44 3.20
CA CYS A 113 -25.59 21.45 4.23
C CYS A 113 -25.09 20.07 4.63
N LYS A 114 -25.70 18.99 4.11
CA LYS A 114 -25.36 17.62 4.50
C LYS A 114 -24.56 16.93 3.40
N LYS A 115 -23.34 16.52 3.78
CA LYS A 115 -22.40 15.85 2.87
C LYS A 115 -21.75 14.69 3.62
N LEU A 116 -21.33 13.67 2.89
CA LEU A 116 -20.44 12.65 3.45
C LEU A 116 -19.15 13.31 3.95
N LYS A 117 -18.63 12.85 5.09
CA LYS A 117 -17.36 13.38 5.60
C LYS A 117 -16.25 12.99 4.62
N LYS A 118 -15.62 14.00 4.03
CA LYS A 118 -14.52 13.80 3.08
C LYS A 118 -13.27 13.27 3.76
N VAL A 119 -12.49 12.53 2.99
CA VAL A 119 -11.13 12.10 3.30
C VAL A 119 -10.24 12.70 2.22
N PHE A 120 -9.08 13.23 2.58
CA PHE A 120 -8.10 13.69 1.61
C PHE A 120 -7.68 12.51 0.73
N CYS A 121 -7.67 12.73 -0.58
CA CYS A 121 -7.42 11.68 -1.55
C CYS A 121 -6.68 12.29 -2.75
N ASP A 122 -5.64 11.61 -3.17
CA ASP A 122 -4.86 11.96 -4.35
C ASP A 122 -4.26 10.69 -4.97
N THR A 123 -3.59 10.80 -6.12
CA THR A 123 -3.01 9.67 -6.83
C THR A 123 -1.57 9.94 -7.26
N TRP A 124 -0.74 8.90 -7.22
CA TRP A 124 0.60 8.92 -7.76
C TRP A 124 1.03 7.51 -8.18
N GLY A 125 1.70 7.39 -9.34
CA GLY A 125 2.25 6.12 -9.81
C GLY A 125 1.23 5.01 -10.04
N GLY A 126 -0.03 5.37 -10.35
CA GLY A 126 -1.14 4.42 -10.51
C GLY A 126 -1.70 3.91 -9.18
N TRP A 127 -1.35 4.54 -8.05
CA TRP A 127 -1.86 4.25 -6.72
C TRP A 127 -2.75 5.36 -6.20
N VAL A 128 -3.79 4.97 -5.50
CA VAL A 128 -4.62 5.88 -4.70
C VAL A 128 -3.99 6.05 -3.32
N TYR A 129 -3.91 7.29 -2.88
CA TYR A 129 -3.49 7.68 -1.53
C TYR A 129 -4.62 8.38 -0.81
N ILE A 130 -4.73 8.14 0.49
CA ILE A 130 -5.66 8.86 1.37
C ILE A 130 -4.92 9.42 2.59
N SER A 131 -5.45 10.50 3.18
CA SER A 131 -5.05 10.91 4.52
C SER A 131 -6.27 11.06 5.40
N LEU A 132 -6.22 10.43 6.58
CA LEU A 132 -7.28 10.46 7.59
C LEU A 132 -7.21 11.72 8.49
N SER A 133 -6.30 12.63 8.17
CA SER A 133 -6.14 13.89 8.91
C SER A 133 -7.40 14.75 8.83
N ASP A 134 -7.75 15.40 9.93
CA ASP A 134 -8.80 16.42 9.92
C ASP A 134 -8.29 17.78 9.38
N ASN A 135 -6.96 17.97 9.33
CA ASN A 135 -6.31 19.14 8.76
C ASN A 135 -5.68 18.80 7.41
N ASP A 136 -5.41 19.80 6.60
CA ASP A 136 -4.70 19.64 5.33
C ASP A 136 -3.36 18.89 5.56
N PRO A 137 -3.18 17.72 4.94
CA PRO A 137 -1.95 16.93 5.08
C PRO A 137 -0.80 17.49 4.22
N GLY A 138 -1.02 18.53 3.43
CA GLY A 138 -0.12 19.04 2.41
C GLY A 138 -0.15 18.23 1.10
N ASP A 139 0.62 18.68 0.13
CA ASP A 139 0.70 18.06 -1.19
C ASP A 139 1.29 16.66 -1.14
N LEU A 140 0.66 15.71 -1.86
CA LEU A 140 1.08 14.31 -1.89
C LEU A 140 2.49 14.15 -2.47
N ILE A 141 2.81 14.86 -3.57
CA ILE A 141 4.12 14.70 -4.22
C ILE A 141 5.24 15.28 -3.36
N ASP A 142 4.98 16.37 -2.65
CA ASP A 142 5.92 16.93 -1.68
C ASP A 142 6.17 15.97 -0.50
N PHE A 143 5.13 15.25 -0.09
CA PHE A 143 5.26 14.21 0.94
C PHE A 143 6.10 13.04 0.44
N LEU A 144 5.83 12.52 -0.77
CA LEU A 144 6.49 11.32 -1.32
C LEU A 144 7.94 11.57 -1.74
N ASN A 145 8.32 12.81 -2.06
CA ASN A 145 9.68 13.14 -2.50
C ASN A 145 10.71 12.99 -1.35
N PRO A 146 11.93 12.50 -1.67
CA PRO A 146 12.49 12.25 -3.00
C PRO A 146 12.17 10.89 -3.61
N VAL A 147 11.51 9.97 -2.90
CA VAL A 147 11.26 8.59 -3.37
C VAL A 147 10.42 8.59 -4.65
N ALA A 148 9.38 9.43 -4.74
CA ALA A 148 8.56 9.52 -5.94
C ALA A 148 9.40 9.85 -7.19
N LYS A 149 10.30 10.83 -7.08
CA LYS A 149 11.20 11.22 -8.16
C LYS A 149 12.15 10.09 -8.58
N GLU A 150 12.68 9.34 -7.62
CA GLU A 150 13.58 8.22 -7.91
C GLU A 150 12.84 7.04 -8.57
N LEU A 151 11.56 6.84 -8.25
CA LEU A 151 10.71 5.81 -8.85
C LEU A 151 10.09 6.21 -10.20
N GLU A 152 10.27 7.45 -10.68
CA GLU A 152 9.75 7.89 -11.99
C GLU A 152 10.22 6.99 -13.13
N CYS A 153 11.46 6.50 -13.06
CA CYS A 153 12.04 5.64 -14.10
C CYS A 153 11.29 4.31 -14.28
N PHE A 154 10.50 3.88 -13.30
CA PHE A 154 9.69 2.66 -13.38
C PHE A 154 8.37 2.86 -14.13
N ASN A 155 7.93 4.10 -14.39
CA ASN A 155 6.61 4.40 -14.98
C ASN A 155 5.50 3.61 -14.29
N SER A 156 5.43 3.67 -12.96
CA SER A 156 4.61 2.81 -12.10
C SER A 156 3.12 2.79 -12.45
N SER A 157 2.60 3.85 -13.07
CA SER A 157 1.22 3.93 -13.57
C SER A 157 0.94 2.97 -14.72
N ASP A 158 1.96 2.63 -15.53
CA ASP A 158 1.83 1.76 -16.69
C ASP A 158 2.02 0.27 -16.33
N LEU A 159 2.50 0.00 -15.11
CA LEU A 159 2.68 -1.36 -14.63
C LEU A 159 1.32 -1.99 -14.30
N ILE A 160 1.23 -3.30 -14.58
CA ILE A 160 0.06 -4.10 -14.26
C ILE A 160 0.27 -4.91 -12.98
N THR A 161 -0.83 -5.24 -12.32
CA THR A 161 -0.83 -6.16 -11.20
C THR A 161 -0.69 -7.60 -11.70
N VAL A 162 0.37 -8.28 -11.29
CA VAL A 162 0.63 -9.69 -11.61
C VAL A 162 -0.12 -10.60 -10.65
N TYR A 163 0.04 -10.36 -9.35
CA TYR A 163 -0.70 -11.04 -8.28
C TYR A 163 -0.78 -10.15 -7.02
N LYS A 164 -1.68 -10.52 -6.12
CA LYS A 164 -1.83 -9.91 -4.80
C LYS A 164 -1.92 -10.99 -3.73
N LYS A 165 -1.34 -10.71 -2.57
CA LYS A 165 -1.46 -11.58 -1.41
C LYS A 165 -1.56 -10.77 -0.12
N ASN A 166 -2.18 -11.36 0.90
CA ASN A 166 -2.17 -10.82 2.24
C ASN A 166 -1.96 -11.93 3.26
N VAL A 167 -1.23 -11.62 4.33
CA VAL A 167 -0.95 -12.52 5.44
C VAL A 167 -1.02 -11.73 6.74
N THR A 168 -1.63 -12.29 7.77
CA THR A 168 -1.62 -11.70 9.11
C THR A 168 -0.56 -12.38 9.98
N VAL A 169 0.32 -11.56 10.56
CA VAL A 169 1.42 -12.01 11.44
C VAL A 169 1.18 -11.47 12.85
N LYS A 170 1.44 -12.31 13.86
CA LYS A 170 1.27 -11.95 15.28
C LYS A 170 2.49 -11.22 15.82
N ALA A 171 2.75 -10.04 15.26
CA ALA A 171 3.84 -9.15 15.66
C ALA A 171 3.42 -7.68 15.54
N ASN A 172 4.08 -6.81 16.31
CA ASN A 172 3.92 -5.37 16.20
C ASN A 172 4.37 -4.88 14.80
N TRP A 173 3.67 -3.92 14.23
CA TRP A 173 3.97 -3.40 12.88
C TRP A 173 5.41 -2.88 12.71
N LYS A 174 6.02 -2.36 13.80
CA LYS A 174 7.42 -1.93 13.77
C LYS A 174 8.39 -3.11 13.76
N THR A 175 8.08 -4.19 14.48
CA THR A 175 8.86 -5.43 14.39
C THR A 175 8.86 -5.97 12.96
N CYS A 176 7.69 -5.91 12.31
CA CYS A 176 7.55 -6.31 10.91
C CYS A 176 8.34 -5.39 9.98
N LEU A 177 8.17 -4.06 10.12
CA LEU A 177 8.86 -3.08 9.28
C LEU A 177 10.38 -3.11 9.45
N ASP A 178 10.86 -3.21 10.69
CA ASP A 178 12.30 -3.23 11.01
C ASP A 178 13.05 -4.36 10.28
N ALA A 179 12.41 -5.54 10.09
CA ALA A 179 12.99 -6.67 9.37
C ALA A 179 13.22 -6.38 7.87
N PHE A 180 12.50 -5.44 7.27
CA PHE A 180 12.64 -5.07 5.87
C PHE A 180 13.49 -3.80 5.66
N MET A 181 13.98 -3.18 6.74
CA MET A 181 14.80 -1.97 6.68
C MET A 181 16.30 -2.25 6.61
N GLU A 182 16.70 -3.50 6.60
CA GLU A 182 18.09 -3.94 6.56
C GLU A 182 18.20 -5.27 5.78
N VAL A 183 19.40 -5.68 5.46
CA VAL A 183 19.72 -6.94 4.76
C VAL A 183 20.79 -7.76 5.52
N TYR A 184 21.05 -7.38 6.76
CA TYR A 184 22.06 -8.01 7.62
C TYR A 184 21.72 -9.47 7.97
N HIS A 185 20.42 -9.80 8.05
CA HIS A 185 19.92 -11.14 8.30
C HIS A 185 20.02 -12.09 7.08
N ALA A 186 20.16 -11.55 5.87
CA ALA A 186 20.12 -12.34 4.64
C ALA A 186 21.10 -13.52 4.59
N PRO A 187 22.35 -13.43 5.06
CA PRO A 187 23.26 -14.58 5.06
C PRO A 187 22.81 -15.74 5.94
N THR A 188 21.89 -15.50 6.87
CA THR A 188 21.40 -16.51 7.82
C THR A 188 20.01 -17.01 7.45
N ILE A 189 19.06 -16.10 7.25
CA ILE A 189 17.66 -16.43 7.01
C ILE A 189 17.43 -16.72 5.52
N HIS A 190 17.94 -15.87 4.65
CA HIS A 190 17.79 -15.95 3.20
C HIS A 190 19.02 -16.57 2.51
N LYS A 191 19.66 -17.55 3.15
CA LYS A 191 20.94 -18.12 2.71
C LYS A 191 20.91 -18.62 1.27
N ASP A 192 19.84 -19.30 0.91
CA ASP A 192 19.66 -19.98 -0.37
C ASP A 192 18.71 -19.21 -1.33
N THR A 193 18.28 -18.02 -0.94
CA THR A 193 17.37 -17.12 -1.68
C THR A 193 18.05 -15.78 -1.93
N VAL A 194 17.77 -14.75 -1.15
CA VAL A 194 18.27 -13.36 -1.35
C VAL A 194 19.80 -13.29 -1.30
N ASN A 195 20.43 -14.02 -0.39
CA ASN A 195 21.88 -13.93 -0.19
C ASN A 195 22.73 -14.44 -1.37
N ILE A 196 22.20 -15.34 -2.19
CA ILE A 196 22.90 -15.77 -3.42
C ILE A 196 22.89 -14.69 -4.51
N LEU A 197 21.92 -13.78 -4.46
CA LEU A 197 21.65 -12.74 -5.45
C LEU A 197 22.29 -11.39 -5.09
N LEU A 198 22.31 -11.04 -3.79
CA LEU A 198 22.70 -9.72 -3.30
C LEU A 198 23.96 -9.78 -2.43
N ASP A 199 24.82 -8.76 -2.56
CA ASP A 199 25.95 -8.54 -1.67
C ASP A 199 25.55 -7.64 -0.48
N GLY A 200 25.03 -8.27 0.57
CA GLY A 200 24.63 -7.54 1.79
C GLY A 200 25.78 -6.85 2.51
N ASN A 201 27.05 -7.23 2.27
CA ASN A 201 28.22 -6.56 2.88
C ASN A 201 28.49 -5.18 2.25
N ALA A 202 28.05 -4.97 1.03
CA ALA A 202 28.22 -3.71 0.30
C ALA A 202 26.95 -2.84 0.31
N MET A 203 26.00 -3.14 1.20
CA MET A 203 24.75 -2.40 1.37
C MET A 203 25.01 -0.97 1.89
N ALA A 204 24.29 0.00 1.35
CA ALA A 204 24.22 1.36 1.86
C ALA A 204 22.75 1.75 2.13
N ALA A 205 22.50 2.33 3.29
CA ALA A 205 21.17 2.81 3.65
C ALA A 205 21.19 4.30 4.01
N GLY A 206 20.08 4.99 3.77
CA GLY A 206 19.92 6.39 4.08
C GLY A 206 18.49 6.72 4.49
N LEU A 207 18.36 7.59 5.49
CA LEU A 207 17.10 8.22 5.86
C LEU A 207 16.86 9.42 4.93
N LEU A 208 15.64 9.55 4.48
CA LEU A 208 15.20 10.60 3.57
C LEU A 208 14.20 11.54 4.27
N LYS A 209 13.81 12.61 3.60
CA LYS A 209 12.78 13.54 4.10
C LYS A 209 11.49 12.77 4.42
N ASN A 210 10.69 13.30 5.31
CA ASN A 210 9.37 12.79 5.74
C ASN A 210 9.40 11.38 6.36
N GLY A 211 10.57 10.91 6.85
CA GLY A 211 10.72 9.58 7.44
C GLY A 211 10.88 8.46 6.41
N HIS A 212 10.98 8.79 5.13
CA HIS A 212 11.27 7.82 4.08
C HIS A 212 12.70 7.28 4.22
N SER A 213 12.97 6.19 3.53
CA SER A 213 14.28 5.56 3.52
C SER A 213 14.61 4.96 2.15
N ARG A 214 15.90 4.72 1.95
CA ARG A 214 16.42 4.02 0.78
C ARG A 214 17.56 3.11 1.22
N MET A 215 17.51 1.87 0.78
CA MET A 215 18.58 0.91 0.94
C MET A 215 19.00 0.43 -0.44
N VAL A 216 20.30 0.49 -0.74
CA VAL A 216 20.90 0.11 -2.03
C VAL A 216 21.80 -1.08 -1.77
N THR A 217 21.52 -2.22 -2.37
CA THR A 217 22.28 -3.45 -2.22
C THR A 217 22.75 -3.93 -3.59
N PRO A 218 24.07 -4.01 -3.85
CA PRO A 218 24.58 -4.46 -5.13
C PRO A 218 24.16 -5.90 -5.45
N LYS A 219 23.85 -6.16 -6.72
CA LYS A 219 23.70 -7.52 -7.24
C LYS A 219 25.08 -8.17 -7.36
N LYS A 220 25.18 -9.46 -7.07
CA LYS A 220 26.44 -10.20 -7.24
C LYS A 220 26.76 -10.36 -8.72
N MET A 221 27.98 -9.99 -9.13
CA MET A 221 28.39 -9.77 -10.53
C MET A 221 28.39 -11.02 -11.43
N ASN A 222 28.23 -12.21 -10.88
CA ASN A 222 28.31 -13.47 -11.64
C ASN A 222 26.95 -14.09 -11.94
N LEU A 223 25.87 -13.33 -11.72
CA LEU A 223 24.54 -13.76 -12.11
C LEU A 223 24.31 -13.29 -13.54
N ASP A 224 24.39 -14.21 -14.49
CA ASP A 224 23.89 -14.01 -15.84
C ASP A 224 22.37 -13.80 -15.72
N GLY A 225 21.95 -12.53 -15.90
CA GLY A 225 20.55 -12.13 -15.73
C GLY A 225 20.30 -11.18 -14.55
N GLY A 226 19.20 -10.42 -14.60
CA GLY A 226 18.78 -9.47 -13.59
C GLY A 226 18.52 -10.11 -12.21
N PHE A 227 18.06 -9.31 -11.23
CA PHE A 227 17.88 -9.70 -9.83
C PHE A 227 17.14 -11.04 -9.63
N LEU A 228 16.33 -11.47 -10.55
CA LEU A 228 15.65 -12.76 -10.54
C LEU A 228 16.00 -13.59 -11.80
N GLY A 229 17.19 -13.38 -12.37
CA GLY A 229 17.64 -14.08 -13.56
C GLY A 229 17.01 -13.57 -14.87
N ALA A 230 16.32 -12.44 -14.84
CA ALA A 230 15.71 -11.86 -16.02
C ALA A 230 16.69 -10.91 -16.73
N GLU A 231 17.42 -11.43 -17.71
CA GLU A 231 17.82 -10.61 -18.84
C GLU A 231 16.59 -10.27 -19.70
N GLU A 232 16.71 -9.21 -20.51
CA GLU A 232 15.71 -8.90 -21.52
C GLU A 232 15.47 -10.17 -22.37
N SER A 233 14.41 -10.88 -22.07
CA SER A 233 13.96 -12.02 -22.85
C SER A 233 12.58 -11.71 -23.42
N ASP A 234 12.22 -12.39 -24.50
CA ASP A 234 10.88 -12.28 -25.10
C ASP A 234 9.76 -12.65 -24.11
N TYR A 235 10.11 -13.21 -22.95
CA TYR A 235 9.18 -13.70 -21.92
C TYR A 235 9.05 -12.78 -20.71
N VAL A 236 10.06 -11.96 -20.41
CA VAL A 236 10.05 -11.06 -19.25
C VAL A 236 10.26 -9.62 -19.71
N PRO A 237 9.20 -8.81 -19.69
CA PRO A 237 9.33 -7.40 -20.04
C PRO A 237 10.31 -6.71 -19.10
N TYR A 238 11.18 -5.90 -19.67
CA TYR A 238 12.21 -5.15 -18.97
C TYR A 238 11.90 -3.65 -19.01
N ILE A 239 12.01 -2.99 -17.86
CA ILE A 239 11.79 -1.53 -17.76
C ILE A 239 13.04 -0.80 -18.23
N LYS A 240 13.06 -0.43 -19.52
CA LYS A 240 14.21 0.19 -20.21
C LYS A 240 14.55 1.60 -19.70
N THR A 241 13.61 2.24 -19.02
CA THR A 241 13.78 3.60 -18.48
C THR A 241 14.53 3.64 -17.17
N CYS A 242 14.77 2.48 -16.53
CA CYS A 242 15.55 2.39 -15.31
C CYS A 242 17.03 2.77 -15.57
N ASP A 243 17.59 3.52 -14.64
CA ASP A 243 19.00 3.91 -14.68
C ASP A 243 19.94 2.77 -14.32
N LYS A 244 21.24 3.01 -14.46
CA LYS A 244 22.28 2.02 -14.18
C LYS A 244 22.29 1.55 -12.71
N ILE A 245 21.89 2.41 -11.78
CA ILE A 245 21.83 2.03 -10.34
C ILE A 245 20.77 0.96 -10.16
N HIS A 246 19.54 1.22 -10.62
CA HIS A 246 18.46 0.24 -10.52
C HIS A 246 18.72 -1.06 -11.31
N ALA A 247 19.46 -0.98 -12.42
CA ALA A 247 19.83 -2.15 -13.18
C ALA A 247 20.86 -3.05 -12.44
N GLN A 248 21.82 -2.45 -11.72
CA GLN A 248 22.94 -3.17 -11.09
C GLN A 248 22.74 -3.43 -9.59
N THR A 249 21.71 -2.87 -8.98
CA THR A 249 21.46 -3.00 -7.55
C THR A 249 19.98 -3.31 -7.30
N ASN A 250 19.68 -3.91 -6.17
CA ASN A 250 18.35 -3.87 -5.59
C ASN A 250 18.24 -2.60 -4.76
N VAL A 251 17.31 -1.72 -5.11
CA VAL A 251 17.02 -0.52 -4.33
C VAL A 251 15.71 -0.74 -3.60
N ALA A 252 15.75 -0.87 -2.29
CA ALA A 252 14.57 -0.96 -1.45
C ALA A 252 14.20 0.44 -0.95
N TYR A 253 13.02 0.93 -1.34
CA TYR A 253 12.46 2.19 -0.87
C TYR A 253 11.45 1.95 0.25
N GLY A 254 11.64 2.65 1.37
CA GLY A 254 10.64 2.76 2.42
C GLY A 254 9.90 4.09 2.31
N MET A 255 8.60 4.06 2.03
CA MET A 255 7.74 5.23 2.14
C MET A 255 6.97 5.16 3.47
N PHE A 256 7.35 6.06 4.38
CA PHE A 256 6.73 6.14 5.71
C PHE A 256 5.22 6.40 5.60
N PRO A 257 4.36 5.77 6.42
CA PRO A 257 4.73 4.99 7.61
C PRO A 257 4.88 3.48 7.36
N ASN A 258 4.34 2.92 6.27
CA ASN A 258 4.05 1.50 6.25
C ASN A 258 4.26 0.81 4.89
N PHE A 259 5.00 1.44 4.01
CA PHE A 259 5.28 0.86 2.68
C PHE A 259 6.76 0.58 2.49
N ILE A 260 7.07 -0.57 1.92
CA ILE A 260 8.40 -0.93 1.44
C ILE A 260 8.30 -1.57 0.05
N THR A 261 9.28 -1.29 -0.80
CA THR A 261 9.43 -1.96 -2.09
C THR A 261 10.89 -2.19 -2.43
N PRO A 262 11.36 -3.46 -2.51
CA PRO A 262 12.59 -3.78 -3.21
C PRO A 262 12.32 -3.71 -4.72
N THR A 263 13.09 -2.88 -5.45
CA THR A 263 12.87 -2.67 -6.87
C THR A 263 13.78 -3.51 -7.74
N ASP A 264 13.26 -3.93 -8.89
CA ASP A 264 14.01 -4.59 -9.96
C ASP A 264 13.53 -4.10 -11.33
N THR A 265 14.36 -4.22 -12.33
CA THR A 265 14.03 -3.80 -13.70
C THR A 265 12.93 -4.63 -14.37
N SER A 266 12.58 -5.78 -13.83
CA SER A 266 11.41 -6.58 -14.26
C SER A 266 10.11 -6.14 -13.61
N GLY A 267 10.19 -5.29 -12.57
CA GLY A 267 9.05 -4.83 -11.76
C GLY A 267 9.38 -4.87 -10.28
N TYR A 268 8.38 -4.74 -9.43
CA TYR A 268 8.60 -4.73 -7.98
C TYR A 268 7.35 -5.09 -7.19
N PRO A 269 7.49 -5.72 -6.01
CA PRO A 269 6.41 -5.87 -5.05
C PRO A 269 6.19 -4.56 -4.28
N ALA A 270 4.96 -4.10 -4.20
CA ALA A 270 4.54 -3.04 -3.27
C ALA A 270 4.05 -3.71 -1.98
N ILE A 271 4.81 -3.61 -0.90
CA ILE A 271 4.55 -4.28 0.38
C ILE A 271 4.04 -3.26 1.39
N LEU A 272 2.85 -3.50 1.93
CA LEU A 272 2.19 -2.66 2.92
C LEU A 272 2.06 -3.40 4.26
N PHE A 273 2.26 -2.67 5.35
CA PHE A 273 2.18 -3.16 6.72
C PHE A 273 1.02 -2.45 7.44
N TRP A 274 -0.08 -3.15 7.68
CA TRP A 274 -1.26 -2.58 8.32
C TRP A 274 -1.38 -3.03 9.77
N PRO A 275 -1.21 -2.13 10.76
CA PRO A 275 -1.46 -2.46 12.15
C PRO A 275 -2.92 -2.85 12.35
N LYS A 276 -3.19 -4.08 12.79
CA LYS A 276 -4.52 -4.55 13.23
C LYS A 276 -4.68 -4.45 14.75
N GLY A 277 -3.57 -4.38 15.45
CA GLY A 277 -3.49 -4.26 16.90
C GLY A 277 -2.04 -4.12 17.36
N LEU A 278 -1.84 -4.02 18.67
CA LEU A 278 -0.51 -3.88 19.25
C LEU A 278 0.43 -5.02 18.84
N ARG A 279 -0.10 -6.25 18.68
CA ARG A 279 0.65 -7.49 18.41
C ARG A 279 0.15 -8.20 17.16
N GLU A 280 -0.42 -7.48 16.24
CA GLU A 280 -0.95 -8.06 15.01
C GLU A 280 -0.80 -7.09 13.86
N THR A 281 -0.20 -7.56 12.78
CA THR A 281 0.04 -6.79 11.55
C THR A 281 -0.42 -7.60 10.35
N GLU A 282 -1.17 -6.98 9.48
CA GLU A 282 -1.48 -7.53 8.17
C GLU A 282 -0.46 -7.02 7.16
N PHE A 283 0.24 -7.96 6.52
CA PHE A 283 1.03 -7.72 5.32
C PHE A 283 0.12 -7.82 4.11
N GLU A 284 0.25 -6.88 3.22
CA GLU A 284 -0.43 -6.88 1.93
C GLU A 284 0.61 -6.55 0.86
N TRP A 285 0.77 -7.38 -0.15
CA TRP A 285 1.66 -7.04 -1.25
C TRP A 285 1.03 -7.25 -2.60
N THR A 286 1.42 -6.40 -3.52
CA THR A 286 1.00 -6.40 -4.92
C THR A 286 2.24 -6.43 -5.78
N GLN A 287 2.46 -7.51 -6.52
CA GLN A 287 3.53 -7.56 -7.51
C GLN A 287 3.12 -6.77 -8.74
N LEU A 288 3.96 -5.83 -9.13
CA LEU A 288 3.82 -5.01 -10.33
C LEU A 288 4.87 -5.41 -11.36
N ALA A 289 4.46 -5.42 -12.63
CA ALA A 289 5.33 -5.68 -13.77
C ALA A 289 4.91 -4.89 -15.01
N PRO A 290 5.79 -4.67 -15.97
CA PRO A 290 5.41 -4.22 -17.30
C PRO A 290 4.42 -5.19 -17.94
N LYS A 291 3.54 -4.65 -18.77
CA LYS A 291 2.61 -5.46 -19.54
C LYS A 291 3.39 -6.33 -20.54
N TRP A 292 3.12 -7.62 -20.54
CA TRP A 292 3.68 -8.57 -21.51
C TRP A 292 2.84 -8.67 -22.79
N PRO A 293 3.43 -9.16 -23.90
CA PRO A 293 2.67 -9.44 -25.12
C PRO A 293 1.67 -10.58 -24.93
N GLY A 294 0.46 -10.43 -25.49
CA GLY A 294 -0.58 -11.45 -25.42
C GLY A 294 -1.39 -11.43 -24.11
N ASP A 295 -2.30 -12.41 -24.00
CA ASP A 295 -3.26 -12.48 -22.88
C ASP A 295 -2.83 -13.48 -21.79
N GLU A 296 -1.90 -14.38 -22.09
CA GLU A 296 -1.44 -15.39 -21.14
C GLU A 296 -0.31 -14.86 -20.25
N LYS A 297 -0.47 -15.05 -18.92
CA LYS A 297 0.56 -14.73 -17.93
C LYS A 297 1.78 -15.62 -18.17
N PRO A 298 2.99 -15.07 -18.40
CA PRO A 298 4.21 -15.89 -18.55
C PRO A 298 4.48 -16.74 -17.31
N ASP A 299 4.96 -17.98 -17.53
CA ASP A 299 5.30 -18.91 -16.43
C ASP A 299 6.33 -18.35 -15.46
N TYR A 300 7.24 -17.53 -15.94
CA TYR A 300 8.17 -16.74 -15.12
C TYR A 300 7.47 -16.10 -13.90
N TRP A 301 6.30 -15.51 -14.06
CA TRP A 301 5.60 -14.84 -12.96
C TRP A 301 4.98 -15.81 -11.94
N ASN A 302 4.71 -17.07 -12.34
CA ASN A 302 4.27 -18.10 -11.40
C ASN A 302 5.46 -18.60 -10.55
N GLU A 303 6.64 -18.71 -11.15
CA GLU A 303 7.89 -19.03 -10.46
C GLU A 303 8.29 -17.90 -9.50
N GLN A 304 8.17 -16.64 -9.94
CA GLN A 304 8.45 -15.47 -9.11
C GLN A 304 7.50 -15.35 -7.91
N GLU A 305 6.21 -15.62 -8.08
CA GLU A 305 5.23 -15.66 -7.00
C GLU A 305 5.64 -16.70 -5.94
N THR A 306 5.98 -17.92 -6.38
CA THR A 306 6.43 -19.00 -5.49
C THR A 306 7.72 -18.64 -4.76
N SER A 307 8.69 -18.07 -5.47
CA SER A 307 9.98 -17.69 -4.91
C SER A 307 9.82 -16.55 -3.88
N PHE A 308 9.04 -15.52 -4.22
CA PHE A 308 8.81 -14.40 -3.32
C PHE A 308 8.02 -14.81 -2.07
N ASP A 309 7.03 -15.68 -2.20
CA ASP A 309 6.30 -16.24 -1.07
C ASP A 309 7.24 -17.03 -0.14
N SER A 310 8.18 -17.79 -0.68
CA SER A 310 9.19 -18.49 0.13
C SER A 310 10.09 -17.53 0.90
N ILE A 311 10.53 -16.42 0.28
CA ILE A 311 11.31 -15.38 0.94
C ILE A 311 10.52 -14.75 2.10
N MET A 312 9.24 -14.41 1.86
CA MET A 312 8.38 -13.85 2.90
C MET A 312 8.16 -14.84 4.06
N ASP A 313 8.01 -16.13 3.77
CA ASP A 313 7.83 -17.16 4.80
C ASP A 313 9.10 -17.35 5.66
N GLU A 314 10.30 -17.19 5.07
CA GLU A 314 11.57 -17.19 5.81
C GLU A 314 11.59 -16.04 6.86
N ASP A 315 11.12 -14.85 6.52
CA ASP A 315 10.97 -13.73 7.46
C ASP A 315 9.91 -14.00 8.53
N PHE A 316 8.72 -14.44 8.13
CA PHE A 316 7.58 -14.63 9.01
C PHE A 316 7.86 -15.61 10.15
N GLN A 317 8.69 -16.65 9.90
CA GLN A 317 9.11 -17.61 10.92
C GLN A 317 9.82 -16.96 12.12
N ASN A 318 10.39 -15.77 11.93
CA ASN A 318 11.14 -15.06 12.97
C ASN A 318 10.32 -13.98 13.69
N LEU A 319 9.35 -13.34 13.00
CA LEU A 319 8.61 -12.18 13.52
C LEU A 319 7.79 -12.50 14.78
N GLU A 320 7.05 -13.60 14.79
CA GLU A 320 6.27 -14.00 15.96
C GLU A 320 7.15 -14.40 17.16
N PRO A 321 8.25 -15.17 16.99
CA PRO A 321 9.23 -15.40 18.06
C PRO A 321 9.84 -14.10 18.62
N MET A 322 10.18 -13.14 17.76
CA MET A 322 10.69 -11.82 18.16
C MET A 322 9.67 -11.07 19.03
N GLN A 323 8.40 -11.07 18.62
CA GLN A 323 7.34 -10.45 19.41
C GLN A 323 7.21 -11.09 20.80
N ARG A 324 7.27 -12.43 20.89
CA ARG A 324 7.26 -13.11 22.20
C ARG A 324 8.44 -12.70 23.09
N SER A 325 9.62 -12.52 22.50
CA SER A 325 10.79 -12.02 23.23
C SER A 325 10.60 -10.59 23.74
N HIS A 326 10.04 -9.71 22.92
CA HIS A 326 9.67 -8.35 23.34
C HIS A 326 8.65 -8.35 24.49
N ASP A 327 7.64 -9.24 24.42
CA ASP A 327 6.61 -9.38 25.47
C ASP A 327 7.20 -9.91 26.79
N ALA A 328 8.22 -10.74 26.71
CA ALA A 328 8.97 -11.21 27.89
C ALA A 328 9.86 -10.13 28.53
N GLY A 329 9.99 -8.95 27.89
CA GLY A 329 10.76 -7.82 28.41
C GLY A 329 12.26 -7.89 28.13
N VAL A 330 12.66 -8.69 27.18
CA VAL A 330 14.08 -8.86 26.77
C VAL A 330 14.45 -7.85 25.68
#